data_570d9b4561e8bc716ad5c6f6065c43e2
#
_entry.id   570d9b4561e8bc716ad5c6f6065c43e2
#
_cell.length_a   1.000
_cell.length_b   1.000
_cell.length_c   1.000
_cell.angle_alpha   90.00
_cell.angle_beta   90.00
_cell.angle_gamma   90.00
#
_symmetry.space_group_name_H-M   'P 1'
#
loop_
_entity.id
_entity.type
_entity.pdbx_description
1 polymer ?
#
loop_
_entity_poly.entity_id
_entity_poly.type
_entity_poly.pdbx_seq_one_letter_code
_entity_poly.pdbx_strand_id
1 'polypeptide(L)'
;MSSDSLSDGFVGSYYSEDLTFFIPSDTIYQGINVTLTDIHITSISLPIGLSWQCNNSSNGCHYDPAVSNYGCVNISGTPIYPGNYNVEVSLVINHSFSSVAGPIDIDFQIPFTVLPDT
;
A
#
# COMPACT_ATOMS: atom_id res chain seq x y z
N MET A 1 3.91 8.15 6.67
CA MET A 1 3.70 6.72 6.37
C MET A 1 4.99 6.13 5.86
N SER A 2 5.43 5.06 6.45
CA SER A 2 6.64 4.36 6.03
C SER A 2 6.26 2.97 5.55
N SER A 3 7.00 2.45 4.58
CA SER A 3 6.81 1.11 4.07
C SER A 3 8.17 0.43 3.95
N ASP A 4 8.17 -0.87 4.17
CA ASP A 4 9.38 -1.66 3.97
C ASP A 4 9.54 -1.99 2.50
N SER A 5 10.77 -2.33 2.12
CA SER A 5 11.01 -2.84 0.77
C SER A 5 10.55 -4.30 0.70
N LEU A 6 10.22 -4.74 -0.52
CA LEU A 6 9.84 -6.13 -0.77
C LEU A 6 11.09 -6.97 -0.99
N SER A 7 11.05 -8.20 -0.52
CA SER A 7 12.13 -9.15 -0.81
C SER A 7 12.05 -9.58 -2.27
N ASP A 8 13.17 -10.12 -2.80
CA ASP A 8 13.24 -10.53 -4.19
C ASP A 8 12.35 -11.76 -4.43
N GLY A 9 11.68 -11.77 -5.60
CA GLY A 9 10.95 -12.93 -6.06
C GLY A 9 11.74 -13.71 -7.09
N PHE A 10 11.24 -14.90 -7.42
CA PHE A 10 11.84 -15.76 -8.45
C PHE A 10 10.77 -16.21 -9.42
N VAL A 11 11.10 -16.19 -10.70
CA VAL A 11 10.19 -16.67 -11.76
C VAL A 11 9.83 -18.13 -11.50
N GLY A 12 8.53 -18.42 -11.55
CA GLY A 12 8.03 -19.79 -11.37
C GLY A 12 7.94 -20.29 -9.93
N SER A 13 8.38 -19.48 -8.96
CA SER A 13 8.29 -19.81 -7.55
C SER A 13 7.24 -18.99 -6.84
N TYR A 14 6.45 -19.65 -5.98
CA TYR A 14 5.42 -18.93 -5.22
C TYR A 14 6.03 -17.88 -4.29
N TYR A 15 5.46 -16.69 -4.33
CA TYR A 15 5.91 -15.56 -3.54
C TYR A 15 4.79 -15.14 -2.61
N SER A 16 5.12 -14.87 -1.35
CA SER A 16 4.19 -14.29 -0.40
C SER A 16 4.95 -13.40 0.56
N GLU A 17 4.54 -12.15 0.64
CA GLU A 17 5.21 -11.15 1.48
C GLU A 17 4.16 -10.24 2.09
N ASP A 18 4.30 -9.95 3.37
CA ASP A 18 3.46 -8.98 4.07
C ASP A 18 4.16 -7.63 4.09
N LEU A 19 3.42 -6.60 3.69
CA LEU A 19 3.88 -5.23 3.70
C LEU A 19 3.10 -4.47 4.76
N THR A 20 3.80 -4.04 5.81
CA THR A 20 3.19 -3.33 6.92
C THR A 20 3.50 -1.84 6.80
N PHE A 21 2.51 -1.00 7.02
CA PHE A 21 2.69 0.45 6.97
C PHE A 21 2.10 1.12 8.20
N PHE A 22 2.73 2.23 8.59
CA PHE A 22 2.29 3.04 9.72
C PHE A 22 1.36 4.14 9.24
N ILE A 23 0.25 4.33 9.95
CA ILE A 23 -0.75 5.33 9.64
C ILE A 23 -0.79 6.33 10.79
N PRO A 24 -0.34 7.59 10.58
CA PRO A 24 -0.42 8.59 11.64
C PRO A 24 -1.88 8.99 11.86
N SER A 25 -2.20 9.38 13.10
CA SER A 25 -3.56 9.84 13.41
C SER A 25 -3.79 11.28 13.00
N ASP A 26 -2.73 12.06 12.81
CA ASP A 26 -2.82 13.43 12.33
C ASP A 26 -1.61 13.79 11.48
N THR A 27 -1.73 14.87 10.71
CA THR A 27 -0.64 15.38 9.88
C THR A 27 -0.88 16.86 9.59
N ILE A 28 0.13 17.52 9.06
CA ILE A 28 -0.01 18.89 8.59
C ILE A 28 -0.24 18.88 7.07
N TYR A 29 -1.35 19.48 6.65
CA TYR A 29 -1.74 19.56 5.25
C TYR A 29 -1.98 21.02 4.90
N GLN A 30 -1.19 21.57 3.97
CA GLN A 30 -1.23 22.96 3.56
C GLN A 30 -1.12 23.93 4.74
N GLY A 31 -0.24 23.61 5.71
CA GLY A 31 -0.01 24.43 6.88
C GLY A 31 -1.03 24.27 7.99
N ILE A 32 -2.00 23.36 7.84
CA ILE A 32 -3.07 23.13 8.81
C ILE A 32 -2.91 21.73 9.40
N ASN A 33 -2.99 21.65 10.73
CA ASN A 33 -3.01 20.35 11.39
C ASN A 33 -4.38 19.70 11.20
N VAL A 34 -4.40 18.54 10.54
CA VAL A 34 -5.64 17.80 10.27
C VAL A 34 -5.59 16.43 10.90
N THR A 35 -6.74 15.94 11.35
CA THR A 35 -6.89 14.59 11.87
C THR A 35 -7.27 13.67 10.72
N LEU A 36 -6.53 12.58 10.54
CA LEU A 36 -6.84 11.60 9.51
C LEU A 36 -7.99 10.72 9.98
N THR A 37 -9.01 10.57 9.14
CA THR A 37 -10.23 9.85 9.50
C THR A 37 -10.37 8.53 8.78
N ASP A 38 -9.80 8.40 7.57
CA ASP A 38 -9.90 7.19 6.78
C ASP A 38 -8.78 7.14 5.76
N ILE A 39 -8.18 5.96 5.60
CA ILE A 39 -7.20 5.71 4.56
C ILE A 39 -7.68 4.53 3.75
N HIS A 40 -7.88 4.74 2.45
CA HIS A 40 -8.39 3.74 1.53
C HIS A 40 -7.32 3.39 0.50
N ILE A 41 -6.89 2.14 0.47
CA ILE A 41 -6.00 1.66 -0.58
C ILE A 41 -6.85 1.40 -1.82
N THR A 42 -6.65 2.19 -2.86
CA THR A 42 -7.45 2.09 -4.08
C THR A 42 -6.88 1.11 -5.09
N SER A 43 -5.56 1.04 -5.20
CA SER A 43 -4.94 0.09 -6.12
C SER A 43 -3.48 -0.14 -5.76
N ILE A 44 -3.01 -1.34 -6.10
CA ILE A 44 -1.59 -1.68 -6.06
C ILE A 44 -1.26 -2.33 -7.40
N SER A 45 -0.32 -1.72 -8.13
CA SER A 45 0.10 -2.22 -9.45
C SER A 45 1.25 -3.20 -9.26
N LEU A 46 1.04 -4.43 -9.70
CA LEU A 46 2.00 -5.53 -9.48
C LEU A 46 2.42 -6.14 -10.81
N PRO A 47 3.60 -6.79 -10.87
CA PRO A 47 3.99 -7.59 -12.02
C PRO A 47 2.99 -8.72 -12.28
N ILE A 48 2.95 -9.20 -13.51
CA ILE A 48 2.05 -10.28 -13.92
C ILE A 48 2.33 -11.54 -13.07
N GLY A 49 1.27 -12.15 -12.58
CA GLY A 49 1.34 -13.35 -11.74
C GLY A 49 1.19 -13.08 -10.26
N LEU A 50 1.23 -11.82 -9.85
CA LEU A 50 1.08 -11.44 -8.44
C LEU A 50 -0.26 -10.75 -8.21
N SER A 51 -0.77 -10.88 -6.99
CA SER A 51 -1.97 -10.21 -6.54
C SER A 51 -1.78 -9.71 -5.12
N TRP A 52 -2.70 -8.88 -4.65
CA TRP A 52 -2.60 -8.32 -3.31
C TRP A 52 -3.93 -8.41 -2.57
N GLN A 53 -3.82 -8.45 -1.25
CA GLN A 53 -4.98 -8.43 -0.38
C GLN A 53 -4.62 -7.67 0.89
N CYS A 54 -5.46 -6.73 1.29
CA CYS A 54 -5.27 -6.02 2.54
C CYS A 54 -5.85 -6.82 3.71
N ASN A 55 -5.35 -6.57 4.92
CA ASN A 55 -5.83 -7.26 6.11
C ASN A 55 -7.23 -6.78 6.55
N ASN A 56 -7.74 -5.74 5.91
CA ASN A 56 -9.08 -5.20 6.18
C ASN A 56 -9.98 -5.31 4.94
N SER A 57 -9.90 -6.43 4.23
CA SER A 57 -10.60 -6.63 2.97
C SER A 57 -12.13 -6.63 3.15
N SER A 58 -12.64 -7.04 4.31
CA SER A 58 -14.08 -7.00 4.60
C SER A 58 -14.62 -5.57 4.66
N ASN A 59 -13.74 -4.59 4.86
CA ASN A 59 -14.09 -3.17 4.89
C ASN A 59 -13.59 -2.43 3.66
N GLY A 60 -13.31 -3.13 2.56
CA GLY A 60 -12.87 -2.51 1.32
C GLY A 60 -11.50 -1.86 1.40
N CYS A 61 -10.62 -2.36 2.25
CA CYS A 61 -9.26 -1.82 2.46
C CYS A 61 -9.27 -0.38 3.01
N HIS A 62 -10.27 -0.06 3.83
CA HIS A 62 -10.31 1.19 4.58
C HIS A 62 -9.68 0.99 5.96
N TYR A 63 -8.93 1.98 6.40
CA TYR A 63 -8.27 1.98 7.71
C TYR A 63 -8.62 3.27 8.45
N ASP A 64 -8.99 3.12 9.72
CA ASP A 64 -9.28 4.25 10.61
C ASP A 64 -8.10 4.43 11.56
N PRO A 65 -7.32 5.53 11.46
CA PRO A 65 -6.17 5.75 12.34
C PRO A 65 -6.53 5.88 13.82
N ALA A 66 -7.78 6.22 14.14
CA ALA A 66 -8.24 6.27 15.53
C ALA A 66 -8.40 4.88 16.12
N VAL A 67 -8.59 3.85 15.30
CA VAL A 67 -8.75 2.46 15.73
C VAL A 67 -7.40 1.73 15.68
N SER A 68 -6.64 1.93 14.59
CA SER A 68 -5.34 1.27 14.42
C SER A 68 -4.40 2.19 13.65
N ASN A 69 -3.16 2.27 14.10
CA ASN A 69 -2.12 3.04 13.42
C ASN A 69 -1.32 2.20 12.43
N TYR A 70 -1.73 0.97 12.17
CA TYR A 70 -1.02 0.08 11.26
C TYR A 70 -1.98 -0.58 10.28
N GLY A 71 -1.50 -0.72 9.04
CA GLY A 71 -2.15 -1.52 8.03
C GLY A 71 -1.19 -2.55 7.48
N CYS A 72 -1.74 -3.64 6.93
CA CYS A 72 -0.95 -4.71 6.37
C CYS A 72 -1.55 -5.16 5.05
N VAL A 73 -0.70 -5.37 4.06
CA VAL A 73 -1.09 -5.88 2.74
C VAL A 73 -0.24 -7.11 2.44
N ASN A 74 -0.89 -8.20 2.04
CA ASN A 74 -0.20 -9.38 1.56
C ASN A 74 -0.10 -9.35 0.05
N ILE A 75 1.11 -9.53 -0.47
CA ILE A 75 1.38 -9.64 -1.90
C ILE A 75 1.78 -11.08 -2.14
N SER A 76 1.05 -11.77 -3.00
CA SER A 76 1.28 -13.21 -3.23
C SER A 76 1.02 -13.59 -4.67
N GLY A 77 1.55 -14.74 -5.05
CA GLY A 77 1.40 -15.30 -6.37
C GLY A 77 2.70 -15.87 -6.90
N THR A 78 2.72 -16.16 -8.19
CA THR A 78 3.90 -16.70 -8.86
C THR A 78 4.31 -15.76 -9.97
N PRO A 79 5.46 -15.04 -9.83
CA PRO A 79 5.91 -14.15 -10.88
C PRO A 79 6.24 -14.93 -12.15
N ILE A 80 6.00 -14.30 -13.31
CA ILE A 80 6.17 -14.95 -14.62
C ILE A 80 7.40 -14.42 -15.35
N TYR A 81 7.67 -13.13 -15.25
CA TYR A 81 8.76 -12.48 -15.97
C TYR A 81 9.78 -11.89 -15.01
N PRO A 82 11.09 -12.10 -15.27
CA PRO A 82 12.12 -11.47 -14.46
C PRO A 82 12.27 -10.00 -14.80
N GLY A 83 12.81 -9.22 -13.89
CA GLY A 83 13.09 -7.81 -14.09
C GLY A 83 13.00 -7.01 -12.81
N ASN A 84 13.29 -5.72 -12.95
CA ASN A 84 13.13 -4.76 -11.88
C ASN A 84 11.82 -4.02 -12.09
N TYR A 85 10.98 -4.02 -11.07
CA TYR A 85 9.65 -3.41 -11.11
C TYR A 85 9.51 -2.37 -10.03
N ASN A 86 8.63 -1.40 -10.28
CA ASN A 86 8.16 -0.49 -9.24
C ASN A 86 6.72 -0.84 -8.95
N VAL A 87 6.47 -1.31 -7.73
CA VAL A 87 5.12 -1.57 -7.25
C VAL A 87 4.52 -0.23 -6.86
N GLU A 88 3.48 0.19 -7.57
CA GLU A 88 2.83 1.48 -7.32
C GLU A 88 1.62 1.28 -6.43
N VAL A 89 1.61 1.98 -5.31
CA VAL A 89 0.51 1.95 -4.34
C VAL A 89 -0.22 3.28 -4.38
N SER A 90 -1.53 3.23 -4.60
CA SER A 90 -2.37 4.42 -4.66
C SER A 90 -3.32 4.43 -3.47
N LEU A 91 -3.36 5.55 -2.77
CA LEU A 91 -4.16 5.74 -1.56
C LEU A 91 -5.03 6.98 -1.68
N VAL A 92 -6.18 6.95 -1.03
CA VAL A 92 -7.00 8.15 -0.80
C VAL A 92 -7.12 8.33 0.71
N ILE A 93 -6.73 9.51 1.20
CA ILE A 93 -6.73 9.83 2.62
C ILE A 93 -7.81 10.88 2.89
N ASN A 94 -8.77 10.54 3.74
CA ASN A 94 -9.77 11.48 4.24
C ASN A 94 -9.32 12.05 5.57
N HIS A 95 -9.67 13.29 5.83
CA HIS A 95 -9.27 14.00 7.03
C HIS A 95 -10.38 14.94 7.50
N SER A 96 -10.16 15.59 8.65
CA SER A 96 -11.18 16.43 9.30
C SER A 96 -11.66 17.59 8.45
N PHE A 97 -10.88 17.99 7.43
CA PHE A 97 -11.25 19.07 6.50
C PHE A 97 -11.59 18.57 5.10
N SER A 98 -11.87 17.29 4.92
CA SER A 98 -12.16 16.73 3.59
C SER A 98 -13.39 17.37 2.93
N SER A 99 -14.37 17.82 3.70
CA SER A 99 -15.55 18.48 3.16
C SER A 99 -15.26 19.86 2.60
N VAL A 100 -14.13 20.47 2.96
CA VAL A 100 -13.70 21.79 2.49
C VAL A 100 -12.57 21.68 1.47
N ALA A 101 -11.51 20.91 1.80
CA ALA A 101 -10.31 20.82 1.00
C ALA A 101 -10.26 19.57 0.11
N GLY A 102 -11.16 18.61 0.33
CA GLY A 102 -11.17 17.34 -0.40
C GLY A 102 -10.20 16.33 0.18
N PRO A 103 -10.32 15.07 -0.25
CA PRO A 103 -9.39 14.03 0.18
C PRO A 103 -8.01 14.21 -0.44
N ILE A 104 -7.01 13.60 0.16
CA ILE A 104 -5.63 13.64 -0.31
C ILE A 104 -5.34 12.35 -1.09
N ASP A 105 -4.92 12.51 -2.35
CA ASP A 105 -4.48 11.37 -3.17
C ASP A 105 -2.97 11.24 -3.05
N ILE A 106 -2.49 10.05 -2.70
CA ILE A 106 -1.07 9.76 -2.56
C ILE A 106 -0.72 8.52 -3.36
N ASP A 107 0.33 8.63 -4.17
CA ASP A 107 0.93 7.51 -4.87
C ASP A 107 2.38 7.36 -4.43
N PHE A 108 2.81 6.14 -4.16
CA PHE A 108 4.22 5.89 -3.90
C PHE A 108 4.64 4.57 -4.54
N GLN A 109 5.95 4.40 -4.72
CA GLN A 109 6.50 3.24 -5.40
C GLN A 109 7.43 2.49 -4.47
N ILE A 110 7.39 1.16 -4.56
CA ILE A 110 8.25 0.27 -3.81
C ILE A 110 9.05 -0.55 -4.83
N PRO A 111 10.39 -0.52 -4.80
CA PRO A 111 11.16 -1.33 -5.73
C PRO A 111 10.99 -2.82 -5.42
N PHE A 112 10.87 -3.61 -6.48
CA PHE A 112 10.69 -5.05 -6.39
C PHE A 112 11.43 -5.72 -7.54
N THR A 113 12.25 -6.70 -7.22
CA THR A 113 13.04 -7.41 -8.22
C THR A 113 12.58 -8.86 -8.31
N VAL A 114 12.33 -9.32 -9.53
CA VAL A 114 12.07 -10.73 -9.82
C VAL A 114 13.29 -11.29 -10.53
N LEU A 115 13.91 -12.28 -9.90
CA LEU A 115 15.09 -12.93 -10.44
C LEU A 115 14.69 -14.05 -11.40
N PRO A 116 15.52 -14.30 -12.44
CA PRO A 116 15.20 -15.39 -13.34
C PRO A 116 15.34 -16.75 -12.65
N ASP A 117 14.54 -17.69 -13.11
CA ASP A 117 14.65 -19.08 -12.69
C ASP A 117 15.86 -19.71 -13.38
N THR A 118 16.77 -20.27 -12.60
CA THR A 118 17.98 -20.88 -13.14
C THR A 118 17.94 -22.40 -13.05
#